data_f09f3ef2b33ff4e3ea64c9880b5d8ab9
#
_entry.id   f09f3ef2b33ff4e3ea64c9880b5d8ab9
#
_cell.length_a   1.000
_cell.length_b   1.000
_cell.length_c   1.000
_cell.angle_alpha   90.00
_cell.angle_beta   90.00
_cell.angle_gamma   90.00
#
_symmetry.space_group_name_H-M   'P 1'
#
loop_
_entity.id
_entity.type
_entity.pdbx_description
1 polymer ?
#
loop_
_entity_poly.entity_id
_entity_poly.type
_entity_poly.pdbx_seq_one_letter_code
_entity_poly.pdbx_strand_id
1 'polypeptide(L)'
;MKGQSPASLPLLPCACANLRRATRAVSRMYNHALRSDGLEITQFTLLMALNLTGETTQGKLGKLLALDSTTLTRTLKLVKERGWVKAKPGEDRRQKLLMLTAAGRDQLQRATPHWKRAQEELRTGLGEASWSQLGELLAQVTRAGVEG
;
A
#
# COMPACT_ATOMS: atom_id res chain seq x y z
N MET A 1 5.47 -18.84 33.05
CA MET A 1 5.27 -17.35 33.02
C MET A 1 4.15 -17.06 32.06
N LYS A 2 3.02 -16.55 32.58
CA LYS A 2 1.90 -16.13 31.74
C LYS A 2 2.32 -14.87 31.01
N GLY A 3 2.46 -14.96 29.67
CA GLY A 3 2.68 -13.80 28.83
C GLY A 3 1.54 -12.81 29.04
N GLN A 4 1.84 -11.64 29.53
CA GLN A 4 0.88 -10.54 29.59
C GLN A 4 0.48 -10.24 28.14
N SER A 5 -0.79 -10.47 27.83
CA SER A 5 -1.42 -9.94 26.62
C SER A 5 -1.09 -8.45 26.55
N PRO A 6 -0.58 -7.93 25.42
CA PRO A 6 -0.34 -6.49 25.32
C PRO A 6 -1.63 -5.80 25.69
N ALA A 7 -1.56 -4.90 26.66
CA ALA A 7 -2.72 -4.15 27.13
C ALA A 7 -3.44 -3.58 25.91
N SER A 8 -4.70 -3.97 25.72
CA SER A 8 -5.50 -3.50 24.59
C SER A 8 -5.56 -1.97 24.64
N LEU A 9 -5.00 -1.33 23.61
CA LEU A 9 -5.10 0.12 23.49
C LEU A 9 -6.57 0.50 23.39
N PRO A 10 -7.03 1.46 24.21
CA PRO A 10 -8.43 1.85 24.18
C PRO A 10 -8.81 2.43 22.81
N LEU A 11 -10.03 2.16 22.37
CA LEU A 11 -10.58 2.81 21.19
C LEU A 11 -10.78 4.31 21.47
N LEU A 12 -10.43 5.13 20.49
CA LEU A 12 -10.75 6.54 20.49
C LEU A 12 -12.17 6.75 19.96
N PRO A 13 -12.89 7.80 20.38
CA PRO A 13 -14.25 8.07 19.87
C PRO A 13 -14.29 8.60 18.43
N CYS A 14 -13.25 8.41 17.66
CA CYS A 14 -13.12 8.87 16.28
C CYS A 14 -12.60 7.72 15.40
N ALA A 15 -13.40 7.29 14.44
CA ALA A 15 -13.04 6.22 13.51
C ALA A 15 -11.79 6.56 12.70
N CYS A 16 -11.69 7.79 12.20
CA CYS A 16 -10.52 8.25 11.45
C CYS A 16 -9.23 8.18 12.28
N ALA A 17 -9.29 8.59 13.56
CA ALA A 17 -8.15 8.51 14.47
C ALA A 17 -7.71 7.06 14.70
N ASN A 18 -8.64 6.12 14.85
CA ASN A 18 -8.34 4.70 15.01
C ASN A 18 -7.73 4.10 13.75
N LEU A 19 -8.29 4.40 12.57
CA LEU A 19 -7.75 3.95 11.28
C LEU A 19 -6.32 4.48 11.05
N ARG A 20 -6.08 5.76 11.31
CA ARG A 20 -4.74 6.36 11.19
C ARG A 20 -3.74 5.72 12.16
N ARG A 21 -4.16 5.45 13.40
CA ARG A 21 -3.34 4.77 14.40
C ARG A 21 -2.98 3.35 13.97
N ALA A 22 -3.96 2.59 13.48
CA ALA A 22 -3.75 1.25 12.94
C ALA A 22 -2.82 1.29 11.73
N THR A 23 -3.06 2.20 10.78
CA THR A 23 -2.22 2.38 9.59
C THR A 23 -0.76 2.67 9.97
N ARG A 24 -0.51 3.57 10.93
CA ARG A 24 0.86 3.85 11.38
C ARG A 24 1.55 2.64 11.98
N ALA A 25 0.84 1.84 12.77
CA ALA A 25 1.39 0.63 13.39
C ALA A 25 1.74 -0.42 12.33
N VAL A 26 0.80 -0.70 11.45
CA VAL A 26 0.96 -1.69 10.36
C VAL A 26 2.03 -1.23 9.36
N SER A 27 2.05 0.04 8.98
CA SER A 27 3.08 0.59 8.08
C SER A 27 4.48 0.41 8.63
N ARG A 28 4.69 0.63 9.94
CA ARG A 28 6.01 0.38 10.56
C ARG A 28 6.42 -1.08 10.46
N MET A 29 5.50 -2.00 10.64
CA MET A 29 5.75 -3.44 10.53
C MET A 29 6.18 -3.83 9.10
N TYR A 30 5.42 -3.38 8.09
CA TYR A 30 5.75 -3.64 6.69
C TYR A 30 7.05 -2.94 6.25
N ASN A 31 7.27 -1.70 6.67
CA ASN A 31 8.51 -0.97 6.38
C ASN A 31 9.74 -1.67 6.99
N HIS A 32 9.58 -2.24 8.18
CA HIS A 32 10.65 -3.04 8.79
C HIS A 32 10.99 -4.27 7.93
N ALA A 33 9.97 -4.99 7.46
CA ALA A 33 10.14 -6.16 6.62
C ALA A 33 10.78 -5.84 5.25
N LEU A 34 10.45 -4.67 4.67
CA LEU A 34 10.92 -4.24 3.35
C LEU A 34 12.25 -3.47 3.39
N ARG A 35 12.81 -3.22 4.58
CA ARG A 35 14.00 -2.39 4.74
C ARG A 35 15.20 -2.89 3.93
N SER A 36 15.43 -4.20 3.91
CA SER A 36 16.54 -4.80 3.16
C SER A 36 16.41 -4.64 1.64
N ASP A 37 15.20 -4.40 1.14
CA ASP A 37 14.94 -4.15 -0.27
C ASP A 37 15.03 -2.66 -0.65
N GLY A 38 15.26 -1.79 0.34
CA GLY A 38 15.26 -0.34 0.14
C GLY A 38 13.89 0.24 -0.23
N LEU A 39 12.82 -0.42 0.21
CA LEU A 39 11.43 -0.03 -0.06
C LEU A 39 10.69 0.32 1.22
N GLU A 40 9.78 1.26 1.09
CA GLU A 40 8.69 1.48 2.03
C GLU A 40 7.40 0.87 1.48
N ILE A 41 6.44 0.58 2.37
CA ILE A 41 5.17 -0.04 1.98
C ILE A 41 4.40 0.79 0.95
N THR A 42 4.47 2.11 1.01
CA THR A 42 3.83 3.00 0.03
C THR A 42 4.40 2.83 -1.37
N GLN A 43 5.71 2.67 -1.49
CA GLN A 43 6.39 2.40 -2.76
C GLN A 43 6.08 0.99 -3.26
N PHE A 44 6.15 -0.01 -2.39
CA PHE A 44 5.79 -1.39 -2.72
C PHE A 44 4.36 -1.49 -3.23
N THR A 45 3.41 -0.85 -2.55
CA THR A 45 2.00 -0.83 -2.95
C THR A 45 1.80 -0.19 -4.33
N LEU A 46 2.53 0.88 -4.62
CA LEU A 46 2.49 1.53 -5.93
C LEU A 46 3.00 0.59 -7.04
N LEU A 47 4.14 -0.07 -6.81
CA LEU A 47 4.69 -1.05 -7.76
C LEU A 47 3.73 -2.22 -7.96
N MET A 48 3.13 -2.72 -6.89
CA MET A 48 2.14 -3.79 -6.93
C MET A 48 0.91 -3.39 -7.74
N ALA A 49 0.39 -2.18 -7.53
CA ALA A 49 -0.77 -1.65 -8.25
C ALA A 49 -0.47 -1.53 -9.76
N LEU A 50 0.71 -1.03 -10.13
CA LEU A 50 1.14 -0.95 -11.53
C LEU A 50 1.35 -2.34 -12.15
N ASN A 51 1.81 -3.31 -11.37
CA ASN A 51 1.92 -4.69 -11.85
C ASN A 51 0.56 -5.31 -12.14
N LEU A 52 -0.45 -5.00 -11.34
CA LEU A 52 -1.82 -5.49 -11.51
C LEU A 52 -2.54 -4.83 -12.68
N THR A 53 -2.37 -3.54 -12.85
CA THR A 53 -3.09 -2.75 -13.89
C THR A 53 -2.39 -2.76 -15.24
N GLY A 54 -1.09 -3.06 -15.27
CA GLY A 54 -0.27 -2.80 -16.43
C GLY A 54 -0.10 -1.29 -16.68
N GLU A 55 -0.32 -0.85 -17.91
CA GLU A 55 -0.28 0.58 -18.25
C GLU A 55 -1.53 1.29 -17.72
N THR A 56 -1.34 2.38 -16.98
CA THR A 56 -2.45 3.15 -16.43
C THR A 56 -2.12 4.64 -16.35
N THR A 57 -3.16 5.47 -16.26
CA THR A 57 -2.99 6.91 -16.04
C THR A 57 -2.81 7.22 -14.55
N GLN A 58 -2.18 8.36 -14.25
CA GLN A 58 -2.03 8.82 -12.87
C GLN A 58 -3.39 8.99 -12.17
N GLY A 59 -4.41 9.48 -12.88
CA GLY A 59 -5.76 9.64 -12.31
C GLY A 59 -6.39 8.31 -11.91
N LYS A 60 -6.30 7.29 -12.77
CA LYS A 60 -6.81 5.94 -12.46
C LYS A 60 -6.05 5.30 -11.29
N LEU A 61 -4.73 5.46 -11.26
CA LEU A 61 -3.89 4.96 -10.19
C LEU A 61 -4.22 5.61 -8.84
N GLY A 62 -4.43 6.94 -8.84
CA GLY A 62 -4.86 7.67 -7.65
C GLY A 62 -6.22 7.21 -7.12
N LYS A 63 -7.18 6.95 -8.00
CA LYS A 63 -8.48 6.38 -7.62
C LYS A 63 -8.34 4.98 -7.04
N LEU A 64 -7.56 4.11 -7.67
CA LEU A 64 -7.32 2.75 -7.19
C LEU A 64 -6.71 2.74 -5.79
N LEU A 65 -5.77 3.63 -5.53
CA LEU A 65 -5.05 3.70 -4.26
C LEU A 65 -5.69 4.65 -3.24
N ALA A 66 -6.79 5.32 -3.61
CA ALA A 66 -7.44 6.36 -2.81
C ALA A 66 -6.43 7.44 -2.33
N LEU A 67 -5.50 7.82 -3.22
CA LEU A 67 -4.48 8.83 -2.96
C LEU A 67 -4.86 10.16 -3.61
N ASP A 68 -4.62 11.26 -2.88
CA ASP A 68 -4.65 12.59 -3.47
C ASP A 68 -3.49 12.78 -4.47
N SER A 69 -3.66 13.73 -5.40
CA SER A 69 -2.69 13.94 -6.48
C SER A 69 -1.31 14.37 -5.99
N THR A 70 -1.22 15.11 -4.89
CA THR A 70 0.04 15.58 -4.31
C THR A 70 0.84 14.41 -3.73
N THR A 71 0.20 13.56 -2.95
CA THR A 71 0.82 12.35 -2.37
C THR A 71 1.27 11.39 -3.46
N LEU A 72 0.43 11.14 -4.46
CA LEU A 72 0.75 10.27 -5.58
C LEU A 72 1.92 10.82 -6.41
N THR A 73 1.93 12.11 -6.73
CA THR A 73 3.02 12.76 -7.47
C THR A 73 4.35 12.61 -6.73
N ARG A 74 4.35 12.79 -5.42
CA ARG A 74 5.55 12.62 -4.58
C ARG A 74 6.08 11.20 -4.60
N THR A 75 5.21 10.22 -4.43
CA THR A 75 5.60 8.80 -4.46
C THR A 75 6.09 8.38 -5.86
N LEU A 76 5.39 8.83 -6.91
CA LEU A 76 5.81 8.57 -8.30
C LEU A 76 7.19 9.16 -8.61
N LYS A 77 7.49 10.36 -8.13
CA LYS A 77 8.81 10.97 -8.30
C LYS A 77 9.90 10.06 -7.76
N LEU A 78 9.73 9.54 -6.54
CA LEU A 78 10.71 8.66 -5.90
C LEU A 78 10.94 7.37 -6.69
N VAL A 79 9.87 6.68 -7.11
CA VAL A 79 10.00 5.42 -7.85
C VAL A 79 10.50 5.61 -9.28
N LYS A 80 10.22 6.77 -9.91
CA LYS A 80 10.81 7.16 -11.21
C LYS A 80 12.31 7.43 -11.10
N GLU A 81 12.74 8.16 -10.08
CA GLU A 81 14.16 8.44 -9.80
C GLU A 81 14.95 7.15 -9.56
N ARG A 82 14.32 6.14 -8.98
CA ARG A 82 14.90 4.80 -8.81
C ARG A 82 14.91 3.97 -10.09
N GLY A 83 14.29 4.44 -11.17
CA GLY A 83 14.20 3.72 -12.43
C GLY A 83 13.19 2.55 -12.42
N TRP A 84 12.29 2.50 -11.47
CA TRP A 84 11.31 1.40 -11.33
C TRP A 84 10.01 1.62 -12.11
N VAL A 85 9.70 2.88 -12.37
CA VAL A 85 8.49 3.31 -13.09
C VAL A 85 8.90 4.28 -14.18
N LYS A 86 8.26 4.16 -15.33
CA LYS A 86 8.41 5.08 -16.47
C LYS A 86 7.03 5.57 -16.91
N ALA A 87 7.03 6.71 -17.59
CA ALA A 87 5.87 7.25 -18.26
C ALA A 87 6.10 7.27 -19.78
N LYS A 88 5.04 7.01 -20.54
CA LYS A 88 5.03 7.20 -21.99
C LYS A 88 3.80 8.01 -22.38
N PRO A 89 3.79 8.69 -23.56
CA PRO A 89 2.59 9.33 -24.08
C PRO A 89 1.48 8.29 -24.29
N GLY A 90 0.23 8.63 -23.91
CA GLY A 90 -0.96 7.86 -24.27
C GLY A 90 -1.41 8.15 -25.71
N GLU A 91 -2.52 7.54 -26.13
CA GLU A 91 -3.15 7.82 -27.44
C GLU A 91 -3.54 9.30 -27.55
N ASP A 92 -4.05 9.90 -26.47
CA ASP A 92 -4.18 11.35 -26.32
C ASP A 92 -2.86 11.89 -25.76
N ARG A 93 -2.20 12.82 -26.49
CA ARG A 93 -0.93 13.45 -26.11
C ARG A 93 -0.97 14.15 -24.74
N ARG A 94 -2.15 14.43 -24.20
CA ARG A 94 -2.35 15.01 -22.87
C ARG A 94 -2.26 13.99 -21.76
N GLN A 95 -2.41 12.70 -22.08
CA GLN A 95 -2.33 11.60 -21.11
C GLN A 95 -0.95 10.98 -21.12
N LYS A 96 -0.41 10.78 -19.93
CA LYS A 96 0.78 9.95 -19.71
C LYS A 96 0.36 8.61 -19.12
N LEU A 97 0.84 7.55 -19.72
CA LEU A 97 0.69 6.20 -19.21
C LEU A 97 1.89 5.84 -18.36
N LEU A 98 1.60 5.38 -17.16
CA LEU A 98 2.59 4.89 -16.20
C LEU A 98 2.70 3.38 -16.30
N MET A 99 3.91 2.86 -16.17
CA MET A 99 4.17 1.42 -16.18
C MET A 99 5.44 1.08 -15.43
N LEU A 100 5.54 -0.17 -15.00
CA LEU A 100 6.78 -0.70 -14.46
C LEU A 100 7.84 -0.84 -15.54
N THR A 101 9.07 -0.54 -15.18
CA THR A 101 10.24 -0.95 -15.96
C THR A 101 10.62 -2.39 -15.64
N ALA A 102 11.54 -2.99 -16.39
CA ALA A 102 12.12 -4.29 -16.05
C ALA A 102 12.72 -4.27 -14.62
N ALA A 103 13.45 -3.19 -14.29
CA ALA A 103 14.02 -2.99 -12.94
C ALA A 103 12.92 -2.89 -11.87
N GLY A 104 11.79 -2.25 -12.16
CA GLY A 104 10.65 -2.16 -11.26
C GLY A 104 9.99 -3.52 -10.99
N ARG A 105 9.82 -4.33 -12.02
CA ARG A 105 9.33 -5.71 -11.87
C ARG A 105 10.27 -6.57 -11.05
N ASP A 106 11.57 -6.48 -11.30
CA ASP A 106 12.59 -7.21 -10.54
C ASP A 106 12.59 -6.79 -9.07
N GLN A 107 12.46 -5.49 -8.80
CA GLN A 107 12.39 -4.95 -7.45
C GLN A 107 11.16 -5.46 -6.70
N LEU A 108 9.99 -5.44 -7.35
CA LEU A 108 8.76 -5.97 -6.80
C LEU A 108 8.88 -7.47 -6.49
N GLN A 109 9.44 -8.22 -7.42
CA GLN A 109 9.64 -9.66 -7.26
C GLN A 109 10.56 -10.00 -6.08
N ARG A 110 11.67 -9.26 -5.92
CA ARG A 110 12.60 -9.45 -4.79
C ARG A 110 11.97 -9.11 -3.45
N ALA A 111 11.17 -8.06 -3.39
CA ALA A 111 10.53 -7.60 -2.15
C ALA A 111 9.31 -8.44 -1.75
N THR A 112 8.66 -9.11 -2.70
CA THR A 112 7.43 -9.87 -2.46
C THR A 112 7.55 -10.92 -1.35
N PRO A 113 8.62 -11.72 -1.22
CA PRO A 113 8.75 -12.67 -0.11
C PRO A 113 8.77 -12.00 1.27
N HIS A 114 9.41 -10.84 1.40
CA HIS A 114 9.48 -10.09 2.65
C HIS A 114 8.10 -9.47 2.98
N TRP A 115 7.42 -8.93 1.98
CA TRP A 115 6.05 -8.46 2.12
C TRP A 115 5.10 -9.58 2.55
N LYS A 116 5.17 -10.76 1.90
CA LYS A 116 4.35 -11.93 2.26
C LYS A 116 4.56 -12.36 3.70
N ARG A 117 5.79 -12.31 4.20
CA ARG A 117 6.10 -12.62 5.59
C ARG A 117 5.39 -11.67 6.55
N ALA A 118 5.49 -10.35 6.31
CA ALA A 118 4.80 -9.36 7.13
C ALA A 118 3.27 -9.52 7.06
N GLN A 119 2.75 -9.83 5.87
CA GLN A 119 1.33 -10.11 5.65
C GLN A 119 0.87 -11.30 6.51
N GLU A 120 1.64 -12.38 6.52
CA GLU A 120 1.33 -13.58 7.29
C GLU A 120 1.47 -13.36 8.80
N GLU A 121 2.44 -12.58 9.25
CA GLU A 121 2.57 -12.19 10.65
C GLU A 121 1.33 -11.42 11.13
N LEU A 122 0.85 -10.46 10.34
CA LEU A 122 -0.37 -9.70 10.67
C LEU A 122 -1.60 -10.62 10.69
N ARG A 123 -1.73 -11.49 9.69
CA ARG A 123 -2.83 -12.45 9.59
C ARG A 123 -2.86 -13.40 10.78
N THR A 124 -1.71 -13.97 11.14
CA THR A 124 -1.58 -14.86 12.29
C THR A 124 -1.90 -14.14 13.60
N GLY A 125 -1.43 -12.90 13.74
CA GLY A 125 -1.70 -12.08 14.93
C GLY A 125 -3.16 -11.73 15.12
N LEU A 126 -3.92 -11.58 14.02
CA LEU A 126 -5.36 -11.30 14.06
C LEU A 126 -6.22 -12.58 14.19
N GLY A 127 -5.77 -13.68 13.61
CA GLY A 127 -6.56 -14.89 13.40
C GLY A 127 -7.46 -14.82 12.16
N GLU A 128 -7.85 -15.97 11.62
CA GLU A 128 -8.55 -16.08 10.34
C GLU A 128 -9.88 -15.33 10.29
N ALA A 129 -10.71 -15.42 11.33
CA ALA A 129 -12.01 -14.75 11.36
C ALA A 129 -11.84 -13.23 11.33
N SER A 130 -10.97 -12.68 12.17
CA SER A 130 -10.69 -11.24 12.21
C SER A 130 -10.01 -10.74 10.93
N TRP A 131 -9.14 -11.55 10.34
CA TRP A 131 -8.48 -11.24 9.06
C TRP A 131 -9.49 -11.09 7.93
N SER A 132 -10.43 -12.03 7.80
CA SER A 132 -11.49 -11.96 6.79
C SER A 132 -12.39 -10.74 7.00
N GLN A 133 -12.84 -10.50 8.23
CA GLN A 133 -13.67 -9.35 8.59
C GLN A 133 -12.94 -8.03 8.33
N LEU A 134 -11.64 -7.94 8.62
CA LEU A 134 -10.84 -6.74 8.37
C LEU A 134 -10.87 -6.33 6.91
N GLY A 135 -10.66 -7.28 5.99
CA GLY A 135 -10.69 -7.01 4.56
C GLY A 135 -12.03 -6.43 4.09
N GLU A 136 -13.13 -7.03 4.51
CA GLU A 136 -14.48 -6.56 4.19
C GLU A 136 -14.77 -5.18 4.77
N LEU A 137 -14.42 -4.95 6.04
CA LEU A 137 -14.64 -3.67 6.71
C LEU A 137 -13.80 -2.55 6.09
N LEU A 138 -12.54 -2.81 5.76
CA LEU A 138 -11.69 -1.82 5.09
C LEU A 138 -12.23 -1.43 3.73
N ALA A 139 -12.76 -2.40 2.95
CA ALA A 139 -13.40 -2.11 1.67
C ALA A 139 -14.66 -1.25 1.84
N GLN A 140 -15.48 -1.52 2.85
CA GLN A 140 -16.67 -0.73 3.16
C GLN A 140 -16.30 0.69 3.61
N VAL A 141 -15.34 0.83 4.50
CA VAL A 141 -14.87 2.13 5.01
C VAL A 141 -14.30 2.98 3.86
N THR A 142 -13.51 2.37 2.98
CA THR A 142 -12.95 3.08 1.82
C THR A 142 -14.05 3.61 0.90
N ARG A 143 -15.05 2.79 0.58
CA ARG A 143 -16.19 3.22 -0.22
C ARG A 143 -16.94 4.37 0.43
N ALA A 144 -17.29 4.24 1.70
CA ALA A 144 -18.00 5.29 2.44
C ALA A 144 -17.24 6.62 2.46
N GLY A 145 -15.90 6.56 2.55
CA GLY A 145 -15.05 7.76 2.55
C GLY A 145 -14.84 8.39 1.18
N VAL A 146 -14.94 7.61 0.10
CA VAL A 146 -14.78 8.12 -1.28
C VAL A 146 -16.08 8.68 -1.84
N GLU A 147 -17.22 8.08 -1.49
CA GLU A 147 -18.56 8.50 -1.95
C GLU A 147 -19.14 9.69 -1.16
N GLY A 148 -18.56 10.02 -0.01
CA GLY A 148 -18.91 11.18 0.81
C GLY A 148 -18.16 12.42 0.37
#